data_084b690e9989af1acd91e4de9e1cfe3e
#
_entry.id   084b690e9989af1acd91e4de9e1cfe3e
#
_cell.length_a   1.000
_cell.length_b   1.000
_cell.length_c   1.000
_cell.angle_alpha   90.00
_cell.angle_beta   90.00
_cell.angle_gamma   90.00
#
_symmetry.space_group_name_H-M   'P 1'
#
loop_
_entity.id
_entity.type
_entity.pdbx_description
1 polymer ?
#
loop_
_entity_poly.entity_id
_entity_poly.type
_entity_poly.pdbx_seq_one_letter_code
_entity_poly.pdbx_strand_id
1 'polypeptide(L)'
;MDTKLLNKYLAGDALPEEKREVVRWMKESEEHREQLMQMRHIYDATIWNGNLQEKKAENKKIMMRYLWTSMKIAAVIAMIAFIIHKEYQEYRFEHSTEMQMMTVPAGQRASLVLADGTIVWLNSNSTLKYPATGFHAKERKVILEGEGYFEVAHNEKHPFIVETEKYDIRVLGTTFNVSAYPNSGLFEASLIEGK
;
A
#
# COMPACT_ATOMS: atom_id res chain seq x y z
N MET A 1 -59.94 -9.02 43.39
CA MET A 1 -59.62 -7.99 42.40
C MET A 1 -59.06 -8.63 41.15
N ASP A 2 -59.46 -8.18 39.96
CA ASP A 2 -58.91 -8.73 38.70
C ASP A 2 -57.44 -8.29 38.50
N THR A 3 -56.55 -9.26 38.26
CA THR A 3 -55.11 -9.02 38.03
C THR A 3 -54.87 -8.14 36.80
N LYS A 4 -55.74 -8.20 35.79
CA LYS A 4 -55.66 -7.34 34.61
C LYS A 4 -55.87 -5.86 34.94
N LEU A 5 -56.82 -5.57 35.85
CA LEU A 5 -57.05 -4.21 36.26
C LEU A 5 -55.93 -3.64 37.09
N LEU A 6 -55.32 -4.43 37.96
CA LEU A 6 -54.14 -4.05 38.72
C LEU A 6 -52.94 -3.74 37.80
N ASN A 7 -52.70 -4.58 36.79
CA ASN A 7 -51.64 -4.34 35.81
C ASN A 7 -51.86 -3.06 34.99
N LYS A 8 -53.13 -2.81 34.58
CA LYS A 8 -53.53 -1.59 33.86
C LYS A 8 -53.33 -0.33 34.71
N TYR A 9 -53.60 -0.45 36.02
CA TYR A 9 -53.38 0.61 37.00
C TYR A 9 -51.89 0.91 37.18
N LEU A 10 -51.05 -0.12 37.29
CA LEU A 10 -49.59 0.01 37.42
C LEU A 10 -48.94 0.57 36.14
N ALA A 11 -49.47 0.22 34.97
CA ALA A 11 -49.04 0.76 33.69
C ALA A 11 -49.44 2.25 33.49
N GLY A 12 -50.35 2.77 34.28
CA GLY A 12 -50.87 4.12 34.13
C GLY A 12 -52.08 4.26 33.20
N ASP A 13 -52.47 3.16 32.52
CA ASP A 13 -53.49 3.11 31.47
C ASP A 13 -54.92 2.93 32.00
N ALA A 14 -55.12 2.88 33.32
CA ALA A 14 -56.43 2.71 33.94
C ALA A 14 -57.28 4.00 33.81
N LEU A 15 -58.59 3.79 33.47
CA LEU A 15 -59.52 4.87 33.39
C LEU A 15 -59.84 5.47 34.81
N PRO A 16 -60.35 6.71 34.88
CA PRO A 16 -60.58 7.36 36.17
C PRO A 16 -61.52 6.56 37.14
N GLU A 17 -62.44 5.81 36.59
CA GLU A 17 -63.36 4.94 37.37
C GLU A 17 -62.67 3.68 37.89
N GLU A 18 -61.81 3.09 37.01
CA GLU A 18 -60.98 1.93 37.34
C GLU A 18 -59.94 2.28 38.43
N LYS A 19 -59.37 3.46 38.36
CA LYS A 19 -58.41 3.99 39.42
C LYS A 19 -59.15 4.11 40.76
N ARG A 20 -60.38 4.60 40.77
CA ARG A 20 -61.15 4.70 42.01
C ARG A 20 -61.47 3.33 42.63
N GLU A 21 -61.78 2.33 41.80
CA GLU A 21 -61.97 0.97 42.20
C GLU A 21 -60.78 0.33 42.85
N VAL A 22 -59.60 0.46 42.25
CA VAL A 22 -58.34 -0.02 42.81
C VAL A 22 -57.98 0.69 44.12
N VAL A 23 -58.17 2.01 44.22
CA VAL A 23 -57.91 2.78 45.44
C VAL A 23 -58.91 2.35 46.55
N ARG A 24 -60.20 2.03 46.25
CA ARG A 24 -61.18 1.53 47.22
C ARG A 24 -60.68 0.19 47.73
N TRP A 25 -60.42 -0.77 46.88
CA TRP A 25 -59.91 -2.10 47.20
C TRP A 25 -58.68 -2.07 48.08
N MET A 26 -57.70 -1.18 47.75
CA MET A 26 -56.51 -0.99 48.56
C MET A 26 -56.75 -0.48 49.98
N LYS A 27 -57.89 0.28 50.21
CA LYS A 27 -58.23 0.79 51.50
C LYS A 27 -58.98 -0.21 52.34
N GLU A 28 -59.54 -1.29 51.77
CA GLU A 28 -60.34 -2.30 52.44
C GLU A 28 -59.52 -3.23 53.35
N SER A 29 -58.27 -3.48 53.03
CA SER A 29 -57.37 -4.35 53.80
C SER A 29 -55.90 -3.96 53.61
N GLU A 30 -55.05 -4.09 54.66
CA GLU A 30 -53.64 -3.96 54.59
C GLU A 30 -52.99 -5.02 53.71
N GLU A 31 -53.58 -6.24 53.67
CA GLU A 31 -53.13 -7.30 52.77
C GLU A 31 -53.27 -6.94 51.27
N HIS A 32 -54.38 -6.25 50.89
CA HIS A 32 -54.57 -5.74 49.54
C HIS A 32 -53.49 -4.69 49.15
N ARG A 33 -53.11 -3.89 50.12
CA ARG A 33 -52.07 -2.88 49.92
C ARG A 33 -50.68 -3.53 49.71
N GLU A 34 -50.37 -4.54 50.50
CA GLU A 34 -49.12 -5.31 50.33
C GLU A 34 -49.06 -6.02 48.97
N GLN A 35 -50.17 -6.62 48.52
CA GLN A 35 -50.24 -7.27 47.21
C GLN A 35 -50.00 -6.27 46.09
N LEU A 36 -50.58 -5.09 46.15
CA LEU A 36 -50.33 -4.04 45.13
C LEU A 36 -48.88 -3.59 45.15
N MET A 37 -48.27 -3.43 46.31
CA MET A 37 -46.87 -3.06 46.45
C MET A 37 -45.92 -4.12 45.89
N GLN A 38 -46.17 -5.39 46.12
CA GLN A 38 -45.38 -6.50 45.56
C GLN A 38 -45.49 -6.51 44.02
N MET A 39 -46.71 -6.37 43.47
CA MET A 39 -46.91 -6.28 42.03
C MET A 39 -46.21 -5.07 41.43
N ARG A 40 -46.22 -3.93 42.08
CA ARG A 40 -45.53 -2.73 41.66
C ARG A 40 -44.01 -2.95 41.60
N HIS A 41 -43.46 -3.63 42.60
CA HIS A 41 -42.00 -3.92 42.65
C HIS A 41 -41.55 -4.80 41.46
N ILE A 42 -42.38 -5.81 41.13
CA ILE A 42 -42.15 -6.69 39.98
C ILE A 42 -42.29 -5.90 38.67
N TYR A 43 -43.27 -5.05 38.56
CA TYR A 43 -43.55 -4.22 37.38
C TYR A 43 -42.40 -3.25 37.12
N ASP A 44 -41.95 -2.52 38.15
CA ASP A 44 -40.82 -1.58 38.05
C ASP A 44 -39.53 -2.30 37.66
N ALA A 45 -39.27 -3.50 38.20
CA ALA A 45 -38.13 -4.33 37.84
C ALA A 45 -38.14 -4.80 36.38
N THR A 46 -39.30 -5.12 35.83
CA THR A 46 -39.43 -5.54 34.43
C THR A 46 -39.22 -4.39 33.46
N ILE A 47 -39.76 -3.21 33.77
CA ILE A 47 -39.51 -1.99 32.94
C ILE A 47 -38.08 -1.59 32.99
N TRP A 48 -37.45 -1.61 34.16
CA TRP A 48 -36.03 -1.28 34.32
C TRP A 48 -35.12 -2.18 33.48
N ASN A 49 -35.34 -3.50 33.54
CA ASN A 49 -34.60 -4.47 32.78
C ASN A 49 -34.83 -4.35 31.24
N GLY A 50 -36.07 -4.07 30.80
CA GLY A 50 -36.39 -3.85 29.40
C GLY A 50 -35.62 -2.68 28.79
N ASN A 51 -35.66 -1.53 29.48
CA ASN A 51 -34.95 -0.32 29.02
C ASN A 51 -33.41 -0.48 28.96
N LEU A 52 -32.83 -1.27 29.87
CA LEU A 52 -31.39 -1.55 29.87
C LEU A 52 -30.96 -2.45 28.72
N GLN A 53 -31.82 -3.41 28.34
CA GLN A 53 -31.57 -4.33 27.22
C GLN A 53 -31.61 -3.60 25.87
N GLU A 54 -32.62 -2.73 25.67
CA GLU A 54 -32.74 -1.92 24.44
C GLU A 54 -31.57 -0.97 24.25
N LYS A 55 -31.19 -0.21 25.29
CA LYS A 55 -30.00 0.68 25.23
C LYS A 55 -28.69 -0.07 24.94
N LYS A 56 -28.52 -1.29 25.51
CA LYS A 56 -27.33 -2.10 25.21
C LYS A 56 -27.33 -2.58 23.77
N ALA A 57 -28.46 -2.97 23.20
CA ALA A 57 -28.58 -3.42 21.82
C ALA A 57 -28.31 -2.27 20.83
N GLU A 58 -28.83 -1.08 21.11
CA GLU A 58 -28.61 0.11 20.28
C GLU A 58 -27.15 0.57 20.29
N ASN A 59 -26.52 0.65 21.45
CA ASN A 59 -25.10 0.99 21.58
C ASN A 59 -24.21 -0.04 20.86
N LYS A 60 -24.54 -1.33 20.91
CA LYS A 60 -23.81 -2.37 20.18
C LYS A 60 -23.90 -2.19 18.67
N LYS A 61 -25.08 -1.81 18.14
CA LYS A 61 -25.25 -1.51 16.70
C LYS A 61 -24.43 -0.29 16.27
N ILE A 62 -24.44 0.78 17.08
CA ILE A 62 -23.68 2.00 16.81
C ILE A 62 -22.18 1.68 16.81
N MET A 63 -21.69 0.98 17.83
CA MET A 63 -20.27 0.57 17.94
C MET A 63 -19.84 -0.31 16.75
N MET A 64 -20.71 -1.24 16.32
CA MET A 64 -20.42 -2.10 15.16
C MET A 64 -20.32 -1.27 13.86
N ARG A 65 -21.17 -0.26 13.68
CA ARG A 65 -21.09 0.66 12.51
C ARG A 65 -19.80 1.44 12.51
N TYR A 66 -19.34 1.97 13.64
CA TYR A 66 -18.05 2.65 13.75
C TYR A 66 -16.87 1.72 13.46
N LEU A 67 -16.89 0.48 13.96
CA LEU A 67 -15.88 -0.54 13.66
C LEU A 67 -15.83 -0.85 12.15
N TRP A 68 -16.97 -1.01 11.51
CA TRP A 68 -17.03 -1.27 10.06
C TRP A 68 -16.53 -0.08 9.22
N THR A 69 -16.84 1.14 9.64
CA THR A 69 -16.37 2.35 8.94
C THR A 69 -14.86 2.57 9.13
N SER A 70 -14.35 2.39 10.35
CA SER A 70 -12.90 2.49 10.60
C SER A 70 -12.10 1.43 9.86
N MET A 71 -12.63 0.19 9.74
CA MET A 71 -12.01 -0.89 8.98
C MET A 71 -11.92 -0.58 7.48
N LYS A 72 -12.96 0.06 6.91
CA LYS A 72 -12.93 0.51 5.50
C LYS A 72 -11.88 1.59 5.28
N ILE A 73 -11.78 2.56 6.18
CA ILE A 73 -10.78 3.63 6.11
C ILE A 73 -9.36 3.04 6.23
N ALA A 74 -9.14 2.12 7.17
CA ALA A 74 -7.87 1.45 7.35
C ALA A 74 -7.46 0.65 6.09
N ALA A 75 -8.42 -0.03 5.44
CA ALA A 75 -8.16 -0.76 4.20
C ALA A 75 -7.74 0.16 3.05
N VAL A 76 -8.37 1.34 2.93
CA VAL A 76 -7.99 2.35 1.92
C VAL A 76 -6.58 2.89 2.18
N ILE A 77 -6.27 3.23 3.44
CA ILE A 77 -4.94 3.70 3.83
C ILE A 77 -3.88 2.63 3.55
N ALA A 78 -4.16 1.37 3.89
CA ALA A 78 -3.25 0.27 3.62
C ALA A 78 -3.02 0.06 2.12
N MET A 79 -4.06 0.21 1.29
CA MET A 79 -3.95 0.12 -0.17
C MET A 79 -3.06 1.25 -0.73
N ILE A 80 -3.28 2.50 -0.28
CA ILE A 80 -2.46 3.65 -0.69
C ILE A 80 -1.01 3.45 -0.26
N ALA A 81 -0.77 3.03 0.97
CA ALA A 81 0.57 2.73 1.48
C ALA A 81 1.25 1.62 0.67
N PHE A 82 0.51 0.59 0.27
CA PHE A 82 1.02 -0.49 -0.57
C PHE A 82 1.42 0.01 -1.97
N ILE A 83 0.60 0.87 -2.59
CA ILE A 83 0.91 1.47 -3.89
C ILE A 83 2.16 2.34 -3.79
N ILE A 84 2.23 3.23 -2.79
CA ILE A 84 3.40 4.09 -2.56
C ILE A 84 4.64 3.24 -2.29
N HIS A 85 4.52 2.17 -1.51
CA HIS A 85 5.64 1.27 -1.23
C HIS A 85 6.14 0.57 -2.49
N LYS A 86 5.24 0.12 -3.38
CA LYS A 86 5.59 -0.50 -4.65
C LYS A 86 6.34 0.48 -5.56
N GLU A 87 5.80 1.70 -5.74
CA GLU A 87 6.45 2.77 -6.50
C GLU A 87 7.82 3.14 -5.93
N TYR A 88 7.93 3.22 -4.59
CA TYR A 88 9.19 3.53 -3.92
C TYR A 88 10.24 2.43 -4.09
N GLN A 89 9.83 1.16 -4.10
CA GLN A 89 10.73 0.03 -4.36
C GLN A 89 11.25 0.06 -5.81
N GLU A 90 10.38 0.31 -6.80
CA GLU A 90 10.79 0.47 -8.19
C GLU A 90 11.74 1.66 -8.34
N TYR A 91 11.43 2.80 -7.72
CA TYR A 91 12.31 3.98 -7.73
C TYR A 91 13.68 3.70 -7.11
N ARG A 92 13.74 3.04 -5.96
CA ARG A 92 15.03 2.66 -5.33
C ARG A 92 15.85 1.70 -6.18
N PHE A 93 15.18 0.73 -6.80
CA PHE A 93 15.85 -0.26 -7.65
C PHE A 93 16.42 0.39 -8.91
N GLU A 94 15.70 1.35 -9.49
CA GLU A 94 16.12 2.11 -10.67
C GLU A 94 17.33 3.05 -10.39
N HIS A 95 17.44 3.57 -9.15
CA HIS A 95 18.46 4.57 -8.79
C HIS A 95 19.61 4.01 -7.93
N SER A 96 19.53 2.80 -7.43
CA SER A 96 20.61 2.15 -6.67
C SER A 96 21.47 1.26 -7.55
N THR A 97 21.93 1.80 -8.68
CA THR A 97 22.81 1.05 -9.58
C THR A 97 24.25 1.12 -9.06
N GLU A 98 24.64 0.09 -8.32
CA GLU A 98 26.05 -0.13 -8.05
C GLU A 98 26.78 -0.34 -9.38
N MET A 99 27.73 0.55 -9.71
CA MET A 99 28.51 0.46 -10.93
C MET A 99 29.72 -0.45 -10.69
N GLN A 100 29.87 -1.46 -11.53
CA GLN A 100 31.12 -2.22 -11.64
C GLN A 100 32.04 -1.52 -12.60
N MET A 101 33.33 -1.70 -12.40
CA MET A 101 34.37 -1.13 -13.23
C MET A 101 35.33 -2.24 -13.74
N MET A 102 35.49 -2.31 -15.04
CA MET A 102 36.45 -3.18 -15.69
C MET A 102 37.54 -2.34 -16.34
N THR A 103 38.79 -2.53 -15.93
CA THR A 103 39.92 -1.82 -16.47
C THR A 103 40.85 -2.81 -17.18
N VAL A 104 41.24 -2.46 -18.40
CA VAL A 104 42.18 -3.23 -19.25
C VAL A 104 43.55 -2.54 -19.29
N PRO A 105 44.61 -3.18 -18.80
CA PRO A 105 45.96 -2.61 -18.81
C PRO A 105 46.52 -2.46 -20.21
N ALA A 106 47.65 -1.75 -20.30
CA ALA A 106 48.38 -1.59 -21.54
C ALA A 106 48.79 -2.94 -22.17
N GLY A 107 48.63 -3.08 -23.47
CA GLY A 107 48.97 -4.27 -24.23
C GLY A 107 48.01 -5.47 -24.08
N GLN A 108 46.96 -5.32 -23.33
CA GLN A 108 45.93 -6.36 -23.16
C GLN A 108 44.61 -5.96 -23.83
N ARG A 109 43.75 -6.96 -24.02
CA ARG A 109 42.34 -6.81 -24.42
C ARG A 109 41.46 -7.67 -23.54
N ALA A 110 40.25 -7.24 -23.34
CA ALA A 110 39.25 -8.01 -22.58
C ALA A 110 37.91 -7.98 -23.27
N SER A 111 37.11 -9.01 -23.03
CA SER A 111 35.71 -9.02 -23.46
C SER A 111 34.81 -9.38 -22.30
N LEU A 112 33.60 -8.81 -22.30
CA LEU A 112 32.57 -9.13 -21.31
C LEU A 112 31.21 -9.14 -21.98
N VAL A 113 30.30 -9.88 -21.38
CA VAL A 113 28.87 -9.89 -21.75
C VAL A 113 28.10 -9.18 -20.66
N LEU A 114 27.38 -8.14 -21.02
CA LEU A 114 26.51 -7.39 -20.11
C LEU A 114 25.20 -8.16 -19.85
N ALA A 115 24.46 -7.76 -18.82
CA ALA A 115 23.24 -8.43 -18.39
C ALA A 115 22.11 -8.42 -19.43
N ASP A 116 22.14 -7.50 -20.40
CA ASP A 116 21.20 -7.41 -21.51
C ASP A 116 21.58 -8.26 -22.73
N GLY A 117 22.71 -8.98 -22.65
CA GLY A 117 23.28 -9.76 -23.75
C GLY A 117 24.19 -8.97 -24.69
N THR A 118 24.40 -7.67 -24.45
CA THR A 118 25.37 -6.86 -25.19
C THR A 118 26.78 -7.40 -24.95
N ILE A 119 27.57 -7.57 -26.02
CA ILE A 119 28.95 -7.99 -25.94
C ILE A 119 29.87 -6.79 -26.14
N VAL A 120 30.85 -6.63 -25.28
CA VAL A 120 31.80 -5.54 -25.31
C VAL A 120 33.22 -6.09 -25.37
N TRP A 121 34.03 -5.59 -26.32
CA TRP A 121 35.49 -5.82 -26.35
C TRP A 121 36.18 -4.52 -26.05
N LEU A 122 36.97 -4.52 -25.00
CA LEU A 122 37.80 -3.36 -24.61
C LEU A 122 39.20 -3.51 -25.11
N ASN A 123 39.74 -2.46 -25.71
CA ASN A 123 41.10 -2.37 -26.12
C ASN A 123 42.02 -1.97 -24.95
N SER A 124 43.35 -1.92 -25.18
CA SER A 124 44.31 -1.59 -24.13
C SER A 124 44.11 -0.18 -23.56
N ASN A 125 44.43 0.00 -22.27
CA ASN A 125 44.26 1.25 -21.54
C ASN A 125 42.82 1.78 -21.57
N SER A 126 41.82 0.87 -21.52
CA SER A 126 40.41 1.23 -21.51
C SER A 126 39.75 0.82 -20.22
N THR A 127 38.76 1.61 -19.80
CA THR A 127 37.96 1.35 -18.62
C THR A 127 36.47 1.45 -19.00
N LEU A 128 35.71 0.44 -18.63
CA LEU A 128 34.26 0.43 -18.76
C LEU A 128 33.62 0.38 -17.37
N LYS A 129 32.68 1.32 -17.10
CA LYS A 129 31.83 1.28 -15.93
C LYS A 129 30.41 0.90 -16.39
N TYR A 130 29.83 -0.09 -15.73
CA TYR A 130 28.49 -0.64 -16.09
C TYR A 130 27.73 -1.10 -14.84
N PRO A 131 26.39 -1.17 -14.88
CA PRO A 131 25.58 -1.60 -13.74
C PRO A 131 25.86 -3.04 -13.31
N ALA A 132 26.10 -3.28 -12.02
CA ALA A 132 26.40 -4.61 -11.45
C ALA A 132 25.24 -5.59 -11.57
N THR A 133 24.01 -5.10 -11.38
CA THR A 133 22.77 -5.90 -11.29
C THR A 133 21.96 -5.92 -12.59
N GLY A 134 22.51 -5.31 -13.67
CA GLY A 134 21.83 -5.17 -14.95
C GLY A 134 21.16 -3.81 -15.14
N PHE A 135 20.58 -3.63 -16.33
CA PHE A 135 19.95 -2.38 -16.71
C PHE A 135 18.48 -2.37 -16.27
N HIS A 136 18.17 -1.63 -15.22
CA HIS A 136 16.81 -1.52 -14.66
C HIS A 136 16.11 -0.20 -15.01
N ALA A 137 16.88 0.78 -15.52
CA ALA A 137 16.37 2.08 -15.95
C ALA A 137 15.75 2.02 -17.36
N LYS A 138 15.07 3.11 -17.74
CA LYS A 138 14.54 3.30 -19.10
C LYS A 138 15.65 3.31 -20.18
N GLU A 139 16.88 3.46 -19.78
CA GLU A 139 18.07 3.50 -20.63
C GLU A 139 19.14 2.53 -20.11
N ARG A 140 19.85 1.89 -21.04
CA ARG A 140 20.99 1.00 -20.74
C ARG A 140 22.26 1.79 -20.86
N LYS A 141 22.75 2.33 -19.74
CA LYS A 141 23.86 3.27 -19.71
C LYS A 141 25.16 2.60 -19.24
N VAL A 142 26.24 2.83 -19.98
CA VAL A 142 27.60 2.48 -19.62
C VAL A 142 28.51 3.71 -19.82
N ILE A 143 29.62 3.75 -19.09
CA ILE A 143 30.61 4.84 -19.21
C ILE A 143 31.94 4.24 -19.73
N LEU A 144 32.45 4.80 -20.82
CA LEU A 144 33.68 4.36 -21.47
C LEU A 144 34.75 5.44 -21.39
N GLU A 145 35.92 5.03 -20.93
CA GLU A 145 37.17 5.77 -21.05
C GLU A 145 38.16 4.89 -21.85
N GLY A 146 38.59 5.30 -23.03
CA GLY A 146 39.45 4.50 -23.91
C GLY A 146 38.69 4.00 -25.14
N GLU A 147 38.97 2.77 -25.58
CA GLU A 147 38.39 2.21 -26.81
C GLU A 147 37.60 0.93 -26.52
N GLY A 148 36.37 0.86 -27.07
CA GLY A 148 35.49 -0.28 -26.95
C GLY A 148 34.73 -0.57 -28.24
N TYR A 149 34.68 -1.85 -28.59
CA TYR A 149 33.81 -2.38 -29.64
C TYR A 149 32.57 -2.99 -29.00
N PHE A 150 31.43 -2.61 -29.50
CA PHE A 150 30.13 -2.98 -28.92
C PHE A 150 29.27 -3.71 -29.94
N GLU A 151 28.76 -4.89 -29.57
CA GLU A 151 27.66 -5.56 -30.25
C GLU A 151 26.44 -5.46 -29.37
N VAL A 152 25.63 -4.44 -29.59
CA VAL A 152 24.51 -4.11 -28.70
C VAL A 152 23.29 -4.97 -29.00
N ALA A 153 22.76 -5.64 -27.99
CA ALA A 153 21.51 -6.37 -28.08
C ALA A 153 20.34 -5.42 -28.45
N HIS A 154 19.56 -5.80 -29.47
CA HIS A 154 18.47 -4.96 -29.99
C HIS A 154 17.35 -4.77 -29.00
N ASN A 155 17.03 -3.51 -28.68
CA ASN A 155 15.89 -3.15 -27.84
C ASN A 155 15.43 -1.71 -28.11
N GLU A 156 14.32 -1.56 -28.83
CA GLU A 156 13.76 -0.24 -29.18
C GLU A 156 13.20 0.53 -27.99
N LYS A 157 12.75 -0.17 -26.95
CA LYS A 157 12.13 0.45 -25.77
C LYS A 157 13.15 0.99 -24.77
N HIS A 158 14.36 0.41 -24.73
CA HIS A 158 15.42 0.76 -23.80
C HIS A 158 16.70 1.00 -24.59
N PRO A 159 16.94 2.22 -25.07
CA PRO A 159 18.16 2.55 -25.82
C PRO A 159 19.41 2.30 -24.99
N PHE A 160 20.49 1.90 -25.69
CA PHE A 160 21.82 1.72 -25.11
C PHE A 160 22.62 3.02 -25.28
N ILE A 161 23.23 3.49 -24.20
CA ILE A 161 23.97 4.74 -24.17
C ILE A 161 25.40 4.46 -23.72
N VAL A 162 26.36 4.80 -24.55
CA VAL A 162 27.78 4.86 -24.18
C VAL A 162 28.11 6.31 -23.89
N GLU A 163 28.28 6.61 -22.60
CA GLU A 163 28.72 7.93 -22.14
C GLU A 163 30.24 7.99 -22.18
N THR A 164 30.81 9.04 -22.74
CA THR A 164 32.23 9.34 -22.71
C THR A 164 32.46 10.75 -22.14
N GLU A 165 33.69 11.13 -21.89
CA GLU A 165 33.99 12.48 -21.36
C GLU A 165 33.44 13.62 -22.23
N LYS A 166 33.34 13.42 -23.55
CA LYS A 166 32.98 14.48 -24.50
C LYS A 166 31.61 14.30 -25.12
N TYR A 167 31.18 13.08 -25.41
CA TYR A 167 29.98 12.76 -26.19
C TYR A 167 29.29 11.51 -25.68
N ASP A 168 28.00 11.48 -25.86
CA ASP A 168 27.15 10.31 -25.63
C ASP A 168 26.74 9.70 -26.98
N ILE A 169 26.86 8.38 -27.09
CA ILE A 169 26.45 7.61 -28.24
C ILE A 169 25.18 6.84 -27.85
N ARG A 170 24.11 7.06 -28.58
CA ARG A 170 22.81 6.41 -28.34
C ARG A 170 22.44 5.51 -29.50
N VAL A 171 22.18 4.23 -29.20
CA VAL A 171 21.81 3.20 -30.17
C VAL A 171 20.66 2.33 -29.67
N LEU A 172 19.99 1.61 -30.57
CA LEU A 172 18.88 0.70 -30.23
C LEU A 172 19.26 -0.79 -30.34
N GLY A 173 20.35 -1.10 -31.09
CA GLY A 173 20.83 -2.43 -31.37
C GLY A 173 21.74 -2.36 -32.58
N THR A 174 23.02 -2.08 -32.32
CA THR A 174 23.97 -1.62 -33.32
C THR A 174 25.34 -2.19 -32.99
N THR A 175 26.10 -2.53 -34.02
CA THR A 175 27.52 -2.90 -33.88
C THR A 175 28.39 -1.70 -34.25
N PHE A 176 29.22 -1.24 -33.32
CA PHE A 176 30.01 -0.04 -33.51
C PHE A 176 31.31 -0.06 -32.65
N ASN A 177 32.28 0.71 -33.06
CA ASN A 177 33.53 0.95 -32.28
C ASN A 177 33.55 2.42 -31.82
N VAL A 178 34.00 2.64 -30.62
CA VAL A 178 34.21 3.97 -30.02
C VAL A 178 35.63 4.07 -29.48
N SER A 179 36.34 5.12 -29.90
CA SER A 179 37.63 5.49 -29.35
C SER A 179 37.53 6.89 -28.71
N ALA A 180 37.64 6.91 -27.40
CA ALA A 180 37.49 8.08 -26.53
C ALA A 180 38.56 8.11 -25.43
N TYR A 181 39.82 8.08 -25.81
CA TYR A 181 40.91 8.18 -24.85
C TYR A 181 41.02 9.61 -24.31
N PRO A 182 40.99 9.85 -22.98
CA PRO A 182 41.01 11.18 -22.38
C PRO A 182 42.17 12.04 -22.85
N ASN A 183 43.34 11.43 -23.04
CA ASN A 183 44.60 12.14 -23.39
C ASN A 183 44.84 12.29 -24.88
N SER A 184 44.02 11.69 -25.77
CA SER A 184 44.26 11.73 -27.21
C SER A 184 43.73 13.00 -27.86
N GLY A 185 42.82 13.72 -27.22
CA GLY A 185 42.10 14.84 -27.82
C GLY A 185 41.15 14.46 -28.97
N LEU A 186 41.19 13.20 -29.43
CA LEU A 186 40.39 12.66 -30.54
C LEU A 186 39.24 11.84 -29.96
N PHE A 187 38.08 11.99 -30.62
CA PHE A 187 36.93 11.13 -30.44
C PHE A 187 36.57 10.54 -31.80
N GLU A 188 36.44 9.24 -31.88
CA GLU A 188 36.04 8.53 -33.08
C GLU A 188 34.95 7.52 -32.76
N ALA A 189 33.89 7.53 -33.55
CA ALA A 189 32.85 6.52 -33.50
C ALA A 189 32.61 5.97 -34.90
N SER A 190 32.77 4.67 -35.07
CA SER A 190 32.65 4.00 -36.36
C SER A 190 31.48 3.00 -36.29
N LEU A 191 30.46 3.23 -37.10
CA LEU A 191 29.32 2.32 -37.26
C LEU A 191 29.74 1.16 -38.19
N ILE A 192 29.45 -0.08 -37.77
CA ILE A 192 29.75 -1.28 -38.54
C ILE A 192 28.47 -1.90 -39.06
N GLU A 193 27.46 -2.04 -38.21
CA GLU A 193 26.14 -2.59 -38.57
C GLU A 193 25.02 -1.92 -37.75
N GLY A 194 23.89 -1.63 -38.38
CA GLY A 194 22.70 -1.06 -37.72
C GLY A 194 22.42 0.40 -38.11
N LYS A 195 21.61 1.05 -37.29
CA LYS A 195 21.21 2.45 -37.44
C LYS A 195 21.51 3.22 -36.17
#